data_d48a4e699e92ffb700039eb456868a6d
#
_entry.id   d48a4e699e92ffb700039eb456868a6d
#
_cell.length_a   1.000
_cell.length_b   1.000
_cell.length_c   1.000
_cell.angle_alpha   90.00
_cell.angle_beta   90.00
_cell.angle_gamma   90.00
#
_symmetry.space_group_name_H-M   'P 1'
#
loop_
_entity.id
_entity.type
_entity.pdbx_description
1 polymer ?
#
loop_
_entity_poly.entity_id
_entity_poly.type
_entity_poly.pdbx_seq_one_letter_code
_entity_poly.pdbx_strand_id
1 'polypeptide(L)'
;AGAIASISFGISVPAVDGNVLRVFSRLYNDPGVITDPKVKKAFTARVMEHQPQEKAGDYNQALMELGALVCVPNGAPLCDVCPLAGLCQARAAGTTAALPQKAKPKPRKVLPVTVALVESPAGFLVQQRPAKGLLAGLWQPLLWESEHLLQAEVLARLAALGVDTGTAVPEALPAAKHIFSHIEWLLSGVALTVPEQAAPAGCVWASREELRTTYTLPGAFAAYKDRMLG
;
A
#
# COMPACT_ATOMS: atom_id res chain seq x y z
N ALA A 1 3.73 4.86 15.32
CA ALA A 1 3.43 5.64 16.54
C ALA A 1 4.69 5.83 17.39
N GLY A 2 5.44 4.77 17.77
CA GLY A 2 6.59 4.87 18.67
C GLY A 2 7.71 5.84 18.23
N ALA A 3 8.09 5.83 16.95
CA ALA A 3 9.10 6.75 16.41
C ALA A 3 8.69 8.23 16.59
N ILE A 4 7.46 8.57 16.19
CA ILE A 4 6.95 9.94 16.36
C ILE A 4 6.91 10.32 17.84
N ALA A 5 6.42 9.44 18.71
CA ALA A 5 6.32 9.70 20.13
C ALA A 5 7.70 9.96 20.78
N SER A 6 8.70 9.16 20.44
CA SER A 6 10.04 9.31 21.03
C SER A 6 10.87 10.43 20.40
N ILE A 7 10.82 10.58 19.06
CA ILE A 7 11.68 11.55 18.35
C ILE A 7 11.12 12.96 18.46
N SER A 8 9.78 13.12 18.25
CA SER A 8 9.16 14.45 18.20
C SER A 8 8.67 14.95 19.57
N PHE A 9 8.36 14.03 20.48
CA PHE A 9 7.76 14.37 21.78
C PHE A 9 8.58 13.92 22.99
N GLY A 10 9.76 13.29 22.79
CA GLY A 10 10.62 12.83 23.87
C GLY A 10 10.03 11.73 24.76
N ILE A 11 8.94 11.10 24.35
CA ILE A 11 8.28 10.06 25.14
C ILE A 11 9.12 8.78 25.09
N SER A 12 9.48 8.24 26.26
CA SER A 12 10.29 7.02 26.37
C SER A 12 9.49 5.77 25.99
N VAL A 13 9.33 5.56 24.68
CA VAL A 13 8.68 4.38 24.07
C VAL A 13 9.54 3.83 22.94
N PRO A 14 9.55 2.51 22.71
CA PRO A 14 10.36 1.90 21.65
C PRO A 14 9.73 2.10 20.27
N ALA A 15 10.56 2.27 19.26
CA ALA A 15 10.18 2.28 17.85
C ALA A 15 10.66 0.98 17.18
N VAL A 16 9.84 -0.06 17.22
CA VAL A 16 10.19 -1.38 16.69
C VAL A 16 9.57 -1.57 15.30
N ASP A 17 10.35 -1.28 14.28
CA ASP A 17 10.06 -1.51 12.87
C ASP A 17 10.78 -2.73 12.31
N GLY A 18 10.69 -2.97 11.00
CA GLY A 18 11.39 -4.07 10.33
C GLY A 18 12.92 -3.98 10.39
N ASN A 19 13.48 -2.77 10.48
CA ASN A 19 14.92 -2.55 10.62
C ASN A 19 15.39 -2.97 12.00
N VAL A 20 14.71 -2.51 13.03
CA VAL A 20 15.01 -2.84 14.43
C VAL A 20 14.84 -4.33 14.68
N LEU A 21 13.78 -4.96 14.19
CA LEU A 21 13.57 -6.42 14.31
C LEU A 21 14.73 -7.20 13.65
N ARG A 22 15.22 -6.76 12.51
CA ARG A 22 16.36 -7.38 11.82
C ARG A 22 17.66 -7.24 12.62
N VAL A 23 17.94 -6.02 13.12
CA VAL A 23 19.12 -5.76 13.96
C VAL A 23 19.10 -6.66 15.17
N PHE A 24 18.00 -6.71 15.91
CA PHE A 24 17.89 -7.53 17.13
C PHE A 24 17.91 -9.02 16.84
N SER A 25 17.28 -9.51 15.76
CA SER A 25 17.39 -10.90 15.34
C SER A 25 18.85 -11.32 15.11
N ARG A 26 19.63 -10.48 14.44
CA ARG A 26 21.07 -10.74 14.20
C ARG A 26 21.93 -10.54 15.45
N LEU A 27 21.67 -9.49 16.22
CA LEU A 27 22.44 -9.19 17.44
C LEU A 27 22.39 -10.34 18.44
N TYR A 28 21.21 -10.93 18.63
CA TYR A 28 20.99 -12.05 19.54
C TYR A 28 21.01 -13.43 18.87
N ASN A 29 21.32 -13.50 17.58
CA ASN A 29 21.26 -14.75 16.78
C ASN A 29 19.93 -15.49 16.97
N ASP A 30 18.82 -14.76 17.04
CA ASP A 30 17.51 -15.30 17.32
C ASP A 30 16.78 -15.71 16.02
N PRO A 31 16.51 -17.00 15.79
CA PRO A 31 15.85 -17.50 14.58
C PRO A 31 14.33 -17.33 14.62
N GLY A 32 13.79 -16.68 15.61
CA GLY A 32 12.36 -16.39 15.72
C GLY A 32 11.83 -15.66 14.48
N VAL A 33 10.67 -16.09 14.00
CA VAL A 33 10.02 -15.49 12.83
C VAL A 33 9.52 -14.10 13.20
N ILE A 34 10.19 -13.04 12.71
CA ILE A 34 9.93 -11.64 13.11
C ILE A 34 8.53 -11.12 12.77
N THR A 35 7.78 -11.84 11.94
CA THR A 35 6.37 -11.54 11.62
C THR A 35 5.39 -12.16 12.63
N ASP A 36 5.86 -13.03 13.53
CA ASP A 36 5.06 -13.58 14.62
C ASP A 36 4.86 -12.51 15.72
N PRO A 37 3.62 -12.23 16.14
CA PRO A 37 3.34 -11.24 17.19
C PRO A 37 4.03 -11.55 18.53
N LYS A 38 4.21 -12.81 18.88
CA LYS A 38 4.91 -13.22 20.14
C LYS A 38 6.40 -12.88 20.06
N VAL A 39 7.04 -13.20 18.92
CA VAL A 39 8.46 -12.86 18.67
C VAL A 39 8.64 -11.35 18.64
N LYS A 40 7.76 -10.62 17.97
CA LYS A 40 7.79 -9.16 17.95
C LYS A 40 7.67 -8.56 19.35
N LYS A 41 6.77 -9.10 20.20
CA LYS A 41 6.62 -8.67 21.61
C LYS A 41 7.90 -8.92 22.40
N ALA A 42 8.54 -10.09 22.23
CA ALA A 42 9.80 -10.41 22.91
C ALA A 42 10.93 -9.46 22.48
N PHE A 43 11.07 -9.18 21.20
CA PHE A 43 12.06 -8.20 20.73
C PHE A 43 11.75 -6.78 21.20
N THR A 44 10.49 -6.39 21.27
CA THR A 44 10.10 -5.09 21.82
C THR A 44 10.55 -4.96 23.29
N ALA A 45 10.37 -5.99 24.09
CA ALA A 45 10.86 -6.00 25.48
C ALA A 45 12.38 -5.84 25.54
N ARG A 46 13.14 -6.58 24.72
CA ARG A 46 14.61 -6.45 24.65
C ARG A 46 15.06 -5.04 24.21
N VAL A 47 14.36 -4.43 23.26
CA VAL A 47 14.64 -3.04 22.85
C VAL A 47 14.46 -2.10 24.03
N MET A 48 13.38 -2.27 24.81
CA MET A 48 13.10 -1.45 25.98
C MET A 48 14.15 -1.61 27.09
N GLU A 49 14.69 -2.81 27.30
CA GLU A 49 15.74 -3.09 28.29
C GLU A 49 17.01 -2.27 28.05
N HIS A 50 17.30 -1.94 26.77
CA HIS A 50 18.48 -1.18 26.38
C HIS A 50 18.19 0.30 26.12
N GLN A 51 16.94 0.69 26.10
CA GLN A 51 16.55 2.06 25.76
C GLN A 51 16.81 3.03 26.92
N PRO A 52 17.64 4.08 26.73
CA PRO A 52 17.84 5.10 27.75
C PRO A 52 16.58 5.96 27.92
N GLN A 53 16.26 6.32 29.16
CA GLN A 53 15.07 7.09 29.51
C GLN A 53 15.06 8.48 28.87
N GLU A 54 16.20 9.21 28.95
CA GLU A 54 16.28 10.60 28.52
C GLU A 54 16.58 10.79 27.01
N LYS A 55 17.06 9.74 26.33
CA LYS A 55 17.48 9.79 24.90
C LYS A 55 16.79 8.71 24.06
N ALA A 56 15.53 8.45 24.36
CA ALA A 56 14.76 7.42 23.67
C ALA A 56 14.62 7.70 22.18
N GLY A 57 14.47 8.97 21.80
CA GLY A 57 14.39 9.38 20.40
C GLY A 57 15.68 9.09 19.62
N ASP A 58 16.84 9.50 20.16
CA ASP A 58 18.15 9.27 19.55
C ASP A 58 18.46 7.78 19.42
N TYR A 59 18.15 7.00 20.47
CA TYR A 59 18.32 5.56 20.46
C TYR A 59 17.48 4.87 19.39
N ASN A 60 16.20 5.21 19.29
CA ASN A 60 15.30 4.66 18.28
C ASN A 60 15.75 5.03 16.86
N GLN A 61 16.18 6.27 16.65
CA GLN A 61 16.70 6.74 15.38
C GLN A 61 17.98 5.99 15.00
N ALA A 62 18.94 5.88 15.92
CA ALA A 62 20.19 5.16 15.70
C ALA A 62 19.96 3.69 15.32
N LEU A 63 19.01 3.00 15.97
CA LEU A 63 18.65 1.61 15.62
C LEU A 63 18.03 1.49 14.23
N MET A 64 17.15 2.41 13.86
CA MET A 64 16.54 2.41 12.53
C MET A 64 17.58 2.69 11.44
N GLU A 65 18.47 3.65 11.66
CA GLU A 65 19.57 4.00 10.74
C GLU A 65 20.59 2.87 10.63
N LEU A 66 20.98 2.26 11.75
CA LEU A 66 21.85 1.07 11.74
C LEU A 66 21.24 -0.05 10.88
N GLY A 67 19.94 -0.27 11.01
CA GLY A 67 19.22 -1.23 10.18
C GLY A 67 19.18 -0.83 8.71
N ALA A 68 18.96 0.43 8.40
CA ALA A 68 18.84 0.91 7.02
C ALA A 68 20.18 0.97 6.27
N LEU A 69 21.25 1.39 6.95
CA LEU A 69 22.52 1.76 6.30
C LEU A 69 23.61 0.71 6.47
N VAL A 70 23.65 0.00 7.59
CA VAL A 70 24.73 -0.94 7.93
C VAL A 70 24.23 -2.38 7.97
N CYS A 71 23.24 -2.68 8.79
CA CYS A 71 22.66 -4.00 8.92
C CYS A 71 21.54 -4.22 7.88
N VAL A 72 21.87 -4.04 6.61
CA VAL A 72 20.94 -3.94 5.49
C VAL A 72 20.08 -5.22 5.27
N PRO A 73 18.86 -5.07 4.68
CA PRO A 73 17.93 -6.20 4.46
C PRO A 73 18.32 -7.07 3.28
N ASN A 74 18.97 -6.50 2.27
CA ASN A 74 19.32 -7.16 1.01
C ASN A 74 20.83 -7.17 0.82
N GLY A 75 21.37 -8.29 0.39
CA GLY A 75 22.82 -8.48 0.27
C GLY A 75 23.53 -8.71 1.61
N ALA A 76 24.85 -8.62 1.60
CA ALA A 76 25.68 -8.77 2.80
C ALA A 76 25.59 -7.53 3.69
N PRO A 77 25.33 -7.65 4.98
CA PRO A 77 25.42 -6.52 5.90
C PRO A 77 26.86 -6.04 6.05
N LEU A 78 27.05 -4.74 6.28
CA LEU A 78 28.36 -4.10 6.42
C LEU A 78 28.93 -4.32 7.83
N CYS A 79 29.23 -5.58 8.17
CA CYS A 79 29.62 -5.98 9.53
C CYS A 79 30.95 -5.38 9.97
N ASP A 80 31.85 -5.06 9.05
CA ASP A 80 33.19 -4.55 9.39
C ASP A 80 33.18 -3.09 9.87
N VAL A 81 32.16 -2.33 9.48
CA VAL A 81 31.95 -0.95 9.96
C VAL A 81 30.81 -0.85 10.98
N CYS A 82 30.26 -2.00 11.42
CA CYS A 82 29.13 -2.01 12.34
C CYS A 82 29.60 -1.72 13.79
N PRO A 83 29.03 -0.70 14.46
CA PRO A 83 29.40 -0.39 15.85
C PRO A 83 29.05 -1.51 16.83
N LEU A 84 28.14 -2.41 16.47
CA LEU A 84 27.76 -3.56 17.29
C LEU A 84 28.45 -4.87 16.87
N ALA A 85 29.48 -4.81 16.01
CA ALA A 85 30.11 -6.01 15.44
C ALA A 85 30.70 -6.95 16.52
N GLY A 86 31.28 -6.40 17.58
CA GLY A 86 31.87 -7.17 18.69
C GLY A 86 30.83 -7.84 19.60
N LEU A 87 29.60 -7.38 19.57
CA LEU A 87 28.47 -7.91 20.37
C LEU A 87 27.54 -8.82 19.57
N CYS A 88 27.69 -8.84 18.22
CA CYS A 88 26.75 -9.49 17.33
C CYS A 88 26.95 -11.01 17.31
N GLN A 89 26.04 -11.74 17.93
CA GLN A 89 26.08 -13.21 17.98
C GLN A 89 25.92 -13.86 16.60
N ALA A 90 25.07 -13.31 15.70
CA ALA A 90 24.94 -13.83 14.35
C ALA A 90 26.21 -13.64 13.51
N ARG A 91 26.97 -12.53 13.72
CA ARG A 91 28.28 -12.35 13.08
C ARG A 91 29.25 -13.40 13.58
N ALA A 92 29.34 -13.60 14.89
CA ALA A 92 30.22 -14.60 15.50
C ALA A 92 29.90 -16.03 15.03
N ALA A 93 28.60 -16.34 14.84
CA ALA A 93 28.12 -17.63 14.37
C ALA A 93 28.08 -17.79 12.83
N GLY A 94 28.38 -16.74 12.05
CA GLY A 94 28.30 -16.79 10.59
C GLY A 94 26.86 -16.88 10.03
N THR A 95 25.84 -16.55 10.81
CA THR A 95 24.41 -16.74 10.47
C THR A 95 23.70 -15.47 10.00
N THR A 96 24.40 -14.37 9.80
CA THR A 96 23.81 -13.06 9.43
C THR A 96 22.95 -13.12 8.17
N ALA A 97 23.32 -13.95 7.19
CA ALA A 97 22.55 -14.12 5.94
C ALA A 97 21.23 -14.88 6.13
N ALA A 98 21.15 -15.76 7.15
CA ALA A 98 19.96 -16.53 7.46
C ALA A 98 18.93 -15.74 8.29
N LEU A 99 19.30 -14.58 8.82
CA LEU A 99 18.51 -13.75 9.71
C LEU A 99 18.19 -12.37 9.12
N PRO A 100 17.01 -11.81 9.40
CA PRO A 100 15.92 -12.37 10.21
C PRO A 100 15.10 -13.40 9.44
N GLN A 101 14.50 -14.34 10.14
CA GLN A 101 13.52 -15.21 9.53
C GLN A 101 12.16 -14.52 9.42
N LYS A 102 11.51 -14.71 8.26
CA LYS A 102 10.17 -14.18 7.96
C LYS A 102 9.25 -15.32 7.57
N ALA A 103 7.99 -15.27 7.99
CA ALA A 103 7.00 -16.17 7.43
C ALA A 103 6.91 -16.01 5.91
N LYS A 104 6.69 -17.12 5.20
CA LYS A 104 6.39 -17.04 3.76
C LYS A 104 5.16 -16.17 3.57
N PRO A 105 5.20 -15.21 2.64
CA PRO A 105 4.02 -14.39 2.33
C PRO A 105 2.85 -15.30 1.96
N LYS A 106 1.67 -15.03 2.50
CA LYS A 106 0.45 -15.68 2.01
C LYS A 106 0.23 -15.27 0.56
N PRO A 107 -0.26 -16.18 -0.31
CA PRO A 107 -0.66 -15.82 -1.65
C PRO A 107 -1.65 -14.67 -1.62
N ARG A 108 -1.49 -13.71 -2.52
CA ARG A 108 -2.47 -12.63 -2.67
C ARG A 108 -3.76 -13.19 -3.23
N LYS A 109 -4.88 -12.65 -2.79
CA LYS A 109 -6.16 -12.91 -3.42
C LYS A 109 -6.18 -12.14 -4.75
N VAL A 110 -6.30 -12.85 -5.86
CA VAL A 110 -6.44 -12.24 -7.19
C VAL A 110 -7.92 -11.98 -7.45
N LEU A 111 -8.26 -10.74 -7.77
CA LEU A 111 -9.64 -10.32 -8.04
C LEU A 111 -9.73 -9.73 -9.45
N PRO A 112 -10.62 -10.24 -10.31
CA PRO A 112 -10.99 -9.53 -11.53
C PRO A 112 -11.75 -8.26 -11.14
N VAL A 113 -11.49 -7.18 -11.85
CA VAL A 113 -12.17 -5.90 -11.65
C VAL A 113 -12.50 -5.30 -13.00
N THR A 114 -13.77 -5.03 -13.22
CA THR A 114 -14.23 -4.34 -14.44
C THR A 114 -14.37 -2.85 -14.15
N VAL A 115 -13.75 -2.00 -14.98
CA VAL A 115 -13.75 -0.55 -14.85
C VAL A 115 -14.57 0.06 -16.00
N ALA A 116 -15.39 1.05 -15.71
CA ALA A 116 -16.04 1.88 -16.72
C ALA A 116 -15.53 3.33 -16.61
N LEU A 117 -14.86 3.79 -17.66
CA LEU A 117 -14.53 5.20 -17.83
C LEU A 117 -15.66 5.84 -18.65
N VAL A 118 -16.53 6.55 -17.99
CA VAL A 118 -17.65 7.24 -18.63
C VAL A 118 -17.32 8.73 -18.69
N GLU A 119 -17.25 9.27 -19.90
CA GLU A 119 -16.93 10.67 -20.16
C GLU A 119 -18.15 11.38 -20.74
N SER A 120 -18.45 12.58 -20.27
CA SER A 120 -19.44 13.49 -20.81
C SER A 120 -18.79 14.87 -21.07
N PRO A 121 -19.46 15.83 -21.69
CA PRO A 121 -18.97 17.20 -21.77
C PRO A 121 -18.61 17.84 -20.41
N ALA A 122 -19.26 17.39 -19.33
CA ALA A 122 -18.98 17.86 -17.96
C ALA A 122 -17.75 17.20 -17.31
N GLY A 123 -17.19 16.12 -17.90
CA GLY A 123 -16.02 15.41 -17.37
C GLY A 123 -16.23 13.92 -17.24
N PHE A 124 -15.47 13.28 -16.36
CA PHE A 124 -15.56 11.83 -16.08
C PHE A 124 -16.46 11.54 -14.89
N LEU A 125 -17.28 10.48 -15.03
CA LEU A 125 -18.11 10.01 -13.94
C LEU A 125 -17.26 9.27 -12.91
N VAL A 126 -17.22 9.80 -11.69
CA VAL A 126 -16.51 9.19 -10.57
C VAL A 126 -17.41 9.04 -9.36
N GLN A 127 -17.08 8.07 -8.53
CA GLN A 127 -17.77 7.80 -7.26
C GLN A 127 -16.80 7.73 -6.11
N GLN A 128 -17.26 8.04 -4.90
CA GLN A 128 -16.48 7.89 -3.69
C GLN A 128 -16.61 6.46 -3.15
N ARG A 129 -15.50 5.87 -2.77
CA ARG A 129 -15.49 4.55 -2.13
C ARG A 129 -16.08 4.62 -0.71
N PRO A 130 -16.64 3.49 -0.22
CA PRO A 130 -17.09 3.40 1.16
C PRO A 130 -16.02 3.83 2.16
N ALA A 131 -16.46 4.32 3.33
CA ALA A 131 -15.55 4.78 4.40
C ALA A 131 -14.70 3.67 5.03
N LYS A 132 -14.91 2.40 4.65
CA LYS A 132 -14.14 1.24 5.15
C LYS A 132 -13.74 0.35 3.97
N GLY A 133 -12.62 -0.37 4.15
CA GLY A 133 -12.11 -1.31 3.15
C GLY A 133 -10.95 -0.74 2.33
N LEU A 134 -10.69 -1.35 1.19
CA LEU A 134 -9.59 -0.99 0.30
C LEU A 134 -9.83 0.40 -0.32
N LEU A 135 -8.82 1.28 -0.26
CA LEU A 135 -8.91 2.66 -0.77
C LEU A 135 -10.09 3.47 -0.18
N ALA A 136 -10.43 3.23 1.09
CA ALA A 136 -11.59 3.81 1.77
C ALA A 136 -11.65 5.35 1.62
N GLY A 137 -12.82 5.86 1.25
CA GLY A 137 -13.10 7.28 1.10
C GLY A 137 -12.45 7.96 -0.10
N LEU A 138 -11.63 7.28 -0.89
CA LEU A 138 -11.01 7.84 -2.10
C LEU A 138 -11.98 7.81 -3.29
N TRP A 139 -11.72 8.68 -4.26
CA TRP A 139 -12.48 8.76 -5.49
C TRP A 139 -11.98 7.77 -6.54
N GLN A 140 -12.85 7.27 -7.38
CA GLN A 140 -12.54 6.29 -8.41
C GLN A 140 -13.51 6.37 -9.59
N PRO A 141 -13.13 5.88 -10.79
CA PRO A 141 -14.10 5.58 -11.84
C PRO A 141 -15.08 4.52 -11.37
N LEU A 142 -16.20 4.35 -12.08
CA LEU A 142 -17.12 3.25 -11.81
C LEU A 142 -16.40 1.91 -11.96
N LEU A 143 -16.63 1.00 -11.02
CA LEU A 143 -16.03 -0.34 -11.10
C LEU A 143 -16.87 -1.39 -10.36
N TRP A 144 -16.66 -2.64 -10.76
CA TRP A 144 -17.25 -3.83 -10.16
C TRP A 144 -16.12 -4.79 -9.78
N GLU A 145 -15.97 -5.00 -8.49
CA GLU A 145 -14.95 -5.91 -7.93
C GLU A 145 -15.44 -7.35 -7.97
N SER A 146 -14.51 -8.28 -8.17
CA SER A 146 -14.76 -9.73 -8.28
C SER A 146 -15.59 -10.15 -9.49
N GLU A 147 -15.75 -9.26 -10.47
CA GLU A 147 -16.51 -9.51 -11.68
C GLU A 147 -15.68 -9.16 -12.93
N HIS A 148 -15.80 -10.01 -13.96
CA HIS A 148 -15.29 -9.72 -15.30
C HIS A 148 -16.52 -9.58 -16.22
N LEU A 149 -16.97 -8.34 -16.40
CA LEU A 149 -18.18 -8.02 -17.17
C LEU A 149 -17.83 -7.83 -18.65
N LEU A 150 -18.70 -8.35 -19.50
CA LEU A 150 -18.67 -8.04 -20.92
C LEU A 150 -19.22 -6.62 -21.18
N GLN A 151 -18.93 -6.06 -22.35
CA GLN A 151 -19.36 -4.70 -22.70
C GLN A 151 -20.87 -4.49 -22.52
N ALA A 152 -21.68 -5.45 -22.99
CA ALA A 152 -23.14 -5.37 -22.84
C ALA A 152 -23.60 -5.37 -21.36
N GLU A 153 -22.91 -6.12 -20.52
CA GLU A 153 -23.21 -6.16 -19.07
C GLU A 153 -22.83 -4.85 -18.40
N VAL A 154 -21.70 -4.23 -18.80
CA VAL A 154 -21.33 -2.90 -18.32
C VAL A 154 -22.38 -1.86 -18.70
N LEU A 155 -22.85 -1.86 -19.95
CA LEU A 155 -23.91 -0.94 -20.38
C LEU A 155 -25.21 -1.16 -19.59
N ALA A 156 -25.61 -2.40 -19.34
CA ALA A 156 -26.75 -2.72 -18.51
C ALA A 156 -26.62 -2.21 -17.07
N ARG A 157 -25.41 -2.35 -16.48
CA ARG A 157 -25.10 -1.82 -15.13
C ARG A 157 -25.12 -0.29 -15.09
N LEU A 158 -24.60 0.38 -16.13
CA LEU A 158 -24.66 1.84 -16.26
C LEU A 158 -26.10 2.33 -16.35
N ALA A 159 -26.93 1.69 -17.19
CA ALA A 159 -28.35 2.00 -17.29
C ALA A 159 -29.09 1.80 -15.96
N ALA A 160 -28.79 0.74 -15.23
CA ALA A 160 -29.37 0.48 -13.90
C ALA A 160 -28.95 1.55 -12.85
N LEU A 161 -27.79 2.19 -13.01
CA LEU A 161 -27.38 3.34 -12.22
C LEU A 161 -28.03 4.66 -12.65
N GLY A 162 -28.80 4.66 -13.76
CA GLY A 162 -29.42 5.86 -14.31
C GLY A 162 -28.53 6.64 -15.28
N VAL A 163 -27.47 6.04 -15.81
CA VAL A 163 -26.66 6.64 -16.87
C VAL A 163 -27.30 6.35 -18.21
N ASP A 164 -27.73 7.40 -18.92
CA ASP A 164 -28.12 7.30 -20.31
C ASP A 164 -26.90 7.12 -21.20
N THR A 165 -26.72 5.94 -21.75
CA THR A 165 -25.63 5.63 -22.67
C THR A 165 -25.94 5.97 -24.13
N GLY A 166 -27.21 6.27 -24.46
CA GLY A 166 -27.65 6.59 -25.81
C GLY A 166 -27.17 5.56 -26.82
N THR A 167 -26.51 6.02 -27.87
CA THR A 167 -25.92 5.19 -28.93
C THR A 167 -24.40 5.01 -28.73
N ALA A 168 -23.86 5.24 -27.51
CA ALA A 168 -22.44 5.16 -27.26
C ALA A 168 -21.92 3.74 -27.53
N VAL A 169 -20.83 3.67 -28.26
CA VAL A 169 -20.11 2.42 -28.54
C VAL A 169 -18.95 2.31 -27.54
N PRO A 170 -18.96 1.31 -26.66
CA PRO A 170 -17.88 1.13 -25.71
C PRO A 170 -16.59 0.72 -26.41
N GLU A 171 -15.50 1.38 -26.03
CA GLU A 171 -14.14 1.04 -26.42
C GLU A 171 -13.48 0.20 -25.33
N ALA A 172 -12.86 -0.93 -25.67
CA ALA A 172 -12.17 -1.75 -24.68
C ALA A 172 -10.95 -1.03 -24.11
N LEU A 173 -10.84 -1.03 -22.79
CA LEU A 173 -9.65 -0.53 -22.11
C LEU A 173 -8.52 -1.57 -22.13
N PRO A 174 -7.25 -1.15 -22.17
CA PRO A 174 -6.15 -2.08 -22.00
C PRO A 174 -6.23 -2.79 -20.65
N ALA A 175 -5.93 -4.09 -20.65
CA ALA A 175 -5.82 -4.86 -19.43
C ALA A 175 -4.66 -4.32 -18.59
N ALA A 176 -4.88 -4.21 -17.28
CA ALA A 176 -3.89 -3.73 -16.35
C ALA A 176 -3.95 -4.54 -15.04
N LYS A 177 -2.94 -4.35 -14.18
CA LYS A 177 -2.97 -4.93 -12.84
C LYS A 177 -2.49 -3.94 -11.81
N HIS A 178 -3.03 -4.06 -10.61
CA HIS A 178 -2.54 -3.33 -9.46
C HIS A 178 -2.37 -4.26 -8.26
N ILE A 179 -1.21 -4.16 -7.60
CA ILE A 179 -0.83 -5.04 -6.50
C ILE A 179 -0.90 -4.27 -5.18
N PHE A 180 -1.79 -4.70 -4.30
CA PHE A 180 -1.85 -4.29 -2.91
C PHE A 180 -1.10 -5.29 -2.01
N SER A 181 -1.00 -5.03 -0.73
CA SER A 181 -0.29 -5.92 0.20
C SER A 181 -0.84 -7.35 0.21
N HIS A 182 -2.16 -7.52 0.11
CA HIS A 182 -2.85 -8.82 0.26
C HIS A 182 -3.83 -9.15 -0.86
N ILE A 183 -4.03 -8.22 -1.80
CA ILE A 183 -4.93 -8.35 -2.95
C ILE A 183 -4.17 -7.93 -4.21
N GLU A 184 -4.48 -8.57 -5.33
CA GLU A 184 -4.07 -8.17 -6.68
C GLU A 184 -5.32 -7.97 -7.52
N TRP A 185 -5.49 -6.79 -8.09
CA TRP A 185 -6.53 -6.50 -9.04
C TRP A 185 -6.06 -6.78 -10.47
N LEU A 186 -6.85 -7.57 -11.19
CA LEU A 186 -6.75 -7.71 -12.64
C LEU A 186 -7.82 -6.83 -13.26
N LEU A 187 -7.39 -5.69 -13.78
CA LEU A 187 -8.26 -4.66 -14.33
C LEU A 187 -8.54 -4.93 -15.81
N SER A 188 -9.80 -4.87 -16.17
CA SER A 188 -10.32 -4.81 -17.53
C SER A 188 -11.46 -3.80 -17.56
N GLY A 189 -11.98 -3.44 -18.72
CA GLY A 189 -13.15 -2.58 -18.75
C GLY A 189 -13.35 -1.88 -20.08
N VAL A 190 -14.16 -0.83 -20.03
CA VAL A 190 -14.54 -0.05 -21.19
C VAL A 190 -14.42 1.45 -20.93
N ALA A 191 -14.22 2.21 -21.98
CA ALA A 191 -14.44 3.65 -22.02
C ALA A 191 -15.57 3.96 -22.98
N LEU A 192 -16.39 4.94 -22.63
CA LEU A 192 -17.47 5.42 -23.50
C LEU A 192 -17.74 6.89 -23.26
N THR A 193 -18.18 7.58 -24.31
CA THR A 193 -18.64 8.97 -24.24
C THR A 193 -20.16 9.01 -24.28
N VAL A 194 -20.75 9.74 -23.35
CA VAL A 194 -22.21 9.87 -23.21
C VAL A 194 -22.64 11.32 -23.36
N PRO A 195 -23.91 11.59 -23.68
CA PRO A 195 -24.45 12.97 -23.69
C PRO A 195 -24.37 13.60 -22.31
N GLU A 196 -24.47 14.93 -22.28
CA GLU A 196 -24.54 15.69 -21.02
C GLU A 196 -25.82 15.28 -20.26
N GLN A 197 -25.65 14.96 -19.00
CA GLN A 197 -26.73 14.50 -18.13
C GLN A 197 -26.39 14.71 -16.66
N ALA A 198 -27.41 14.66 -15.80
CA ALA A 198 -27.19 14.70 -14.35
C ALA A 198 -26.40 13.48 -13.87
N ALA A 199 -25.55 13.68 -12.87
CA ALA A 199 -24.83 12.55 -12.27
C ALA A 199 -25.79 11.65 -11.48
N PRO A 200 -25.63 10.33 -11.57
CA PRO A 200 -26.36 9.40 -10.72
C PRO A 200 -26.11 9.62 -9.24
N ALA A 201 -27.00 9.15 -8.38
CA ALA A 201 -26.85 9.24 -6.94
C ALA A 201 -25.52 8.63 -6.48
N GLY A 202 -24.76 9.36 -5.66
CA GLY A 202 -23.44 8.95 -5.16
C GLY A 202 -22.28 9.09 -6.15
N CYS A 203 -22.53 9.65 -7.33
CA CYS A 203 -21.52 9.96 -8.34
C CYS A 203 -21.43 11.45 -8.61
N VAL A 204 -20.34 11.88 -9.21
CA VAL A 204 -20.14 13.25 -9.71
C VAL A 204 -19.49 13.20 -11.09
N TRP A 205 -19.83 14.17 -11.94
CA TRP A 205 -19.07 14.47 -13.15
C TRP A 205 -17.90 15.37 -12.74
N ALA A 206 -16.68 14.86 -12.88
CA ALA A 206 -15.48 15.58 -12.52
C ALA A 206 -14.69 15.99 -13.77
N SER A 207 -14.46 17.28 -13.91
CA SER A 207 -13.58 17.81 -14.95
C SER A 207 -12.14 17.28 -14.78
N ARG A 208 -11.31 17.37 -15.83
CA ARG A 208 -9.90 16.98 -15.76
C ARG A 208 -9.12 17.76 -14.70
N GLU A 209 -9.47 19.02 -14.47
CA GLU A 209 -8.88 19.86 -13.43
C GLU A 209 -9.29 19.39 -12.03
N GLU A 210 -10.56 19.10 -11.82
CA GLU A 210 -11.07 18.59 -10.54
C GLU A 210 -10.51 17.20 -10.23
N LEU A 211 -10.25 16.35 -11.23
CA LEU A 211 -9.55 15.07 -11.04
C LEU A 211 -8.10 15.23 -10.59
N ARG A 212 -7.45 16.36 -10.89
CA ARG A 212 -6.10 16.66 -10.41
C ARG A 212 -6.09 17.28 -9.00
N THR A 213 -7.15 17.93 -8.58
CA THR A 213 -7.19 18.73 -7.35
C THR A 213 -8.13 18.17 -6.29
N THR A 214 -9.37 17.92 -6.64
CA THR A 214 -10.46 17.61 -5.70
C THR A 214 -10.79 16.12 -5.66
N TYR A 215 -10.96 15.50 -6.82
CA TYR A 215 -11.36 14.07 -6.96
C TYR A 215 -10.18 13.19 -7.36
N THR A 216 -9.05 13.38 -6.70
CA THR A 216 -7.79 12.71 -7.05
C THR A 216 -7.91 11.19 -7.08
N LEU A 217 -7.46 10.60 -8.18
CA LEU A 217 -7.51 9.16 -8.41
C LEU A 217 -6.33 8.43 -7.75
N PRO A 218 -6.58 7.32 -7.03
CA PRO A 218 -5.53 6.47 -6.49
C PRO A 218 -4.60 5.91 -7.56
N GLY A 219 -3.38 5.55 -7.15
CA GLY A 219 -2.41 4.89 -8.01
C GLY A 219 -2.88 3.55 -8.60
N ALA A 220 -3.92 2.94 -8.03
CA ALA A 220 -4.53 1.73 -8.56
C ALA A 220 -5.07 1.90 -10.00
N PHE A 221 -5.41 3.13 -10.39
CA PHE A 221 -5.91 3.47 -11.73
C PHE A 221 -4.85 4.14 -12.62
N ALA A 222 -3.56 3.98 -12.29
CA ALA A 222 -2.45 4.61 -13.04
C ALA A 222 -2.50 4.30 -14.54
N ALA A 223 -2.89 3.06 -14.92
CA ALA A 223 -3.00 2.64 -16.31
C ALA A 223 -4.02 3.44 -17.14
N TYR A 224 -4.96 4.11 -16.49
CA TYR A 224 -6.03 4.87 -17.14
C TYR A 224 -5.92 6.38 -16.92
N LYS A 225 -4.91 6.83 -16.16
CA LYS A 225 -4.75 8.24 -15.80
C LYS A 225 -4.54 9.13 -17.02
N ASP A 226 -3.74 8.72 -17.99
CA ASP A 226 -3.47 9.52 -19.17
C ASP A 226 -4.75 9.82 -19.97
N ARG A 227 -5.66 8.83 -20.06
CA ARG A 227 -6.97 9.04 -20.70
C ARG A 227 -7.86 10.00 -19.91
N MET A 228 -7.83 9.94 -18.58
CA MET A 228 -8.69 10.76 -17.72
C MET A 228 -8.12 12.16 -17.46
N LEU A 229 -6.82 12.32 -17.50
CA LEU A 229 -6.18 13.60 -17.15
C LEU A 229 -5.66 14.37 -18.37
N GLY A 230 -5.47 13.72 -19.51
CA GLY A 230 -4.95 14.31 -20.75
C GLY A 230 -3.48 14.58 -20.70
#